data_1da096b8523705187720f7b1c3d334e7
#
_entry.id   1da096b8523705187720f7b1c3d334e7
#
_cell.length_a   1.000
_cell.length_b   1.000
_cell.length_c   1.000
_cell.angle_alpha   90.00
_cell.angle_beta   90.00
_cell.angle_gamma   90.00
#
_symmetry.space_group_name_H-M   'P 1'
#
loop_
_entity.id
_entity.type
_entity.pdbx_description
1 polymer ?
#
loop_
_entity_poly.entity_id
_entity_poly.type
_entity_poly.pdbx_seq_one_letter_code
_entity_poly.pdbx_strand_id
1 'polypeptide(L)'
;KGMPDVYRYSVNKLSEILDKAVYNQIPMVALFPYTAKKFKNDTGSESLNEDNLVCKAIQYIKKKYKNSIGIMSDVALDPYTSHGHDGLLSKGKILNDETVKILIKQSLLQAEMGCDVISPSDMMDGRIGEIRKNLDKNNFKDVQILSYAVKYASSFYGPFRNAVGS
;
A
#
# COMPACT_ATOMS: atom_id res chain seq x y z
N LYS A 1 -19.52 -8.22 -0.76
CA LYS A 1 -20.41 -9.26 -0.21
C LYS A 1 -19.69 -10.25 0.72
N GLY A 2 -18.37 -10.37 0.65
CA GLY A 2 -17.58 -11.31 1.46
C GLY A 2 -17.26 -10.83 2.88
N MET A 3 -17.42 -9.55 3.16
CA MET A 3 -17.18 -8.95 4.48
C MET A 3 -18.37 -8.03 4.82
N PRO A 4 -19.37 -8.50 5.57
CA PRO A 4 -20.50 -7.68 5.99
C PRO A 4 -20.03 -6.45 6.77
N ASP A 5 -20.68 -5.31 6.55
CA ASP A 5 -20.42 -4.02 7.22
C ASP A 5 -19.02 -3.42 6.98
N VAL A 6 -18.25 -4.00 6.06
CA VAL A 6 -16.96 -3.44 5.61
C VAL A 6 -17.16 -2.71 4.27
N TYR A 7 -16.82 -1.43 4.26
CA TYR A 7 -17.04 -0.54 3.12
C TYR A 7 -15.71 -0.09 2.50
N ARG A 8 -15.72 0.11 1.18
CA ARG A 8 -14.66 0.83 0.48
C ARG A 8 -15.07 2.28 0.33
N TYR A 9 -14.18 3.18 0.70
CA TYR A 9 -14.41 4.62 0.62
C TYR A 9 -13.67 5.21 -0.58
N SER A 10 -14.30 6.12 -1.29
CA SER A 10 -13.60 6.98 -2.24
C SER A 10 -12.84 8.08 -1.47
N VAL A 11 -11.80 8.65 -2.10
CA VAL A 11 -10.93 9.64 -1.43
C VAL A 11 -11.72 10.80 -0.82
N ASN A 12 -12.71 11.32 -1.55
CA ASN A 12 -13.57 12.42 -1.08
C ASN A 12 -14.53 12.05 0.06
N LYS A 13 -14.68 10.75 0.35
CA LYS A 13 -15.51 10.23 1.45
C LYS A 13 -14.70 9.65 2.61
N LEU A 14 -13.37 9.69 2.55
CA LEU A 14 -12.52 9.19 3.63
C LEU A 14 -12.82 9.85 4.97
N SER A 15 -13.28 11.11 4.98
CA SER A 15 -13.65 11.78 6.23
C SER A 15 -14.79 11.09 6.98
N GLU A 16 -15.70 10.39 6.32
CA GLU A 16 -16.81 9.67 6.97
C GLU A 16 -16.32 8.64 7.99
N ILE A 17 -15.15 8.03 7.75
CA ILE A 17 -14.54 7.05 8.65
C ILE A 17 -13.38 7.64 9.47
N LEU A 18 -12.60 8.56 8.89
CA LEU A 18 -11.42 9.12 9.55
C LEU A 18 -11.79 10.06 10.69
N ASP A 19 -12.88 10.83 10.57
CA ASP A 19 -13.39 11.66 11.67
C ASP A 19 -13.75 10.80 12.89
N LYS A 20 -14.33 9.60 12.67
CA LYS A 20 -14.60 8.61 13.73
C LYS A 20 -13.31 8.02 14.30
N ALA A 21 -12.32 7.72 13.45
CA ALA A 21 -11.04 7.19 13.90
C ALA A 21 -10.32 8.19 14.82
N VAL A 22 -10.26 9.47 14.42
CA VAL A 22 -9.65 10.53 15.24
C VAL A 22 -10.43 10.73 16.55
N TYR A 23 -11.77 10.77 16.49
CA TYR A 23 -12.61 10.88 17.69
C TYR A 23 -12.38 9.74 18.70
N ASN A 24 -12.19 8.51 18.21
CA ASN A 24 -11.90 7.35 19.04
C ASN A 24 -10.40 7.19 19.35
N GLN A 25 -9.58 8.20 19.09
CA GLN A 25 -8.13 8.21 19.37
C GLN A 25 -7.36 7.04 18.74
N ILE A 26 -7.82 6.58 17.55
CA ILE A 26 -7.08 5.58 16.77
C ILE A 26 -5.80 6.26 16.23
N PRO A 27 -4.61 5.78 16.60
CA PRO A 27 -3.37 6.50 16.30
C PRO A 27 -2.97 6.41 14.83
N MET A 28 -3.41 5.37 14.10
CA MET A 28 -2.97 5.11 12.73
C MET A 28 -4.03 4.35 11.93
N VAL A 29 -4.09 4.61 10.64
CA VAL A 29 -4.90 3.86 9.67
C VAL A 29 -4.04 3.24 8.59
N ALA A 30 -4.42 2.05 8.12
CA ALA A 30 -3.78 1.36 7.02
C ALA A 30 -4.60 1.53 5.72
N LEU A 31 -3.91 1.87 4.63
CA LEU A 31 -4.52 2.09 3.32
C LEU A 31 -4.25 0.88 2.41
N PHE A 32 -5.33 0.29 1.88
CA PHE A 32 -5.30 -0.76 0.88
C PHE A 32 -6.14 -0.33 -0.32
N PRO A 33 -5.55 -0.17 -1.52
CA PRO A 33 -6.27 0.33 -2.68
C PRO A 33 -7.11 -0.76 -3.35
N TYR A 34 -8.21 -0.34 -3.96
CA TYR A 34 -8.87 -1.10 -5.01
C TYR A 34 -8.62 -0.41 -6.35
N THR A 35 -7.75 -0.99 -7.15
CA THR A 35 -7.42 -0.46 -8.47
C THR A 35 -8.34 -1.03 -9.54
N ALA A 36 -8.98 -0.17 -10.31
CA ALA A 36 -9.86 -0.60 -11.40
C ALA A 36 -9.04 -1.30 -12.52
N LYS A 37 -9.62 -2.32 -13.15
CA LYS A 37 -8.95 -3.16 -14.18
C LYS A 37 -8.24 -2.35 -15.28
N LYS A 38 -8.82 -1.22 -15.70
CA LYS A 38 -8.23 -0.34 -16.74
C LYS A 38 -6.87 0.27 -16.37
N PHE A 39 -6.51 0.29 -15.09
CA PHE A 39 -5.24 0.78 -14.58
C PHE A 39 -4.25 -0.34 -14.23
N LYS A 40 -4.67 -1.62 -14.39
CA LYS A 40 -3.80 -2.77 -14.15
C LYS A 40 -3.09 -3.18 -15.42
N ASN A 41 -1.81 -3.52 -15.30
CA ASN A 41 -1.00 -4.11 -16.38
C ASN A 41 0.03 -5.10 -15.81
N ASP A 42 0.77 -5.79 -16.67
CA ASP A 42 1.71 -6.83 -16.26
C ASP A 42 2.90 -6.31 -15.44
N THR A 43 3.19 -5.02 -15.53
CA THR A 43 4.31 -4.39 -14.80
C THR A 43 3.88 -3.67 -13.52
N GLY A 44 2.56 -3.55 -13.26
CA GLY A 44 2.04 -2.82 -12.11
C GLY A 44 2.40 -1.33 -12.13
N SER A 45 2.55 -0.72 -13.31
CA SER A 45 3.07 0.65 -13.47
C SER A 45 2.24 1.71 -12.74
N GLU A 46 0.95 1.47 -12.49
CA GLU A 46 0.08 2.37 -11.71
C GLU A 46 0.60 2.54 -10.26
N SER A 47 1.36 1.58 -9.72
CA SER A 47 1.98 1.71 -8.39
C SER A 47 2.96 2.90 -8.29
N LEU A 48 3.49 3.35 -9.42
CA LEU A 48 4.46 4.45 -9.53
C LEU A 48 3.84 5.75 -10.08
N ASN A 49 2.54 5.77 -10.31
CA ASN A 49 1.82 6.96 -10.74
C ASN A 49 1.55 7.86 -9.52
N GLU A 50 2.07 9.09 -9.52
CA GLU A 50 1.86 10.08 -8.44
C GLU A 50 0.37 10.41 -8.23
N ASP A 51 -0.44 10.24 -9.26
CA ASP A 51 -1.88 10.45 -9.26
C ASP A 51 -2.70 9.19 -8.91
N ASN A 52 -2.06 8.10 -8.50
CA ASN A 52 -2.77 6.89 -8.13
C ASN A 52 -3.66 7.09 -6.89
N LEU A 53 -4.56 6.16 -6.65
CA LEU A 53 -5.56 6.24 -5.57
C LEU A 53 -4.92 6.37 -4.17
N VAL A 54 -3.81 5.66 -3.92
CA VAL A 54 -3.12 5.67 -2.62
C VAL A 54 -2.44 7.02 -2.40
N CYS A 55 -1.71 7.54 -3.37
CA CYS A 55 -1.07 8.85 -3.30
C CYS A 55 -2.08 9.96 -3.01
N LYS A 56 -3.20 9.97 -3.74
CA LYS A 56 -4.31 10.92 -3.48
C LYS A 56 -4.91 10.77 -2.09
N ALA A 57 -5.05 9.55 -1.58
CA ALA A 57 -5.56 9.31 -0.24
C ALA A 57 -4.59 9.82 0.83
N ILE A 58 -3.29 9.52 0.71
CA ILE A 58 -2.25 10.01 1.63
C ILE A 58 -2.25 11.53 1.68
N GLN A 59 -2.20 12.20 0.53
CA GLN A 59 -2.21 13.67 0.44
C GLN A 59 -3.48 14.27 1.06
N TYR A 60 -4.66 13.68 0.77
CA TYR A 60 -5.91 14.11 1.36
C TYR A 60 -5.89 14.03 2.89
N ILE A 61 -5.43 12.91 3.44
CA ILE A 61 -5.37 12.68 4.88
C ILE A 61 -4.38 13.65 5.53
N LYS A 62 -3.16 13.79 5.00
CA LYS A 62 -2.16 14.72 5.53
C LYS A 62 -2.62 16.16 5.48
N LYS A 63 -3.28 16.59 4.41
CA LYS A 63 -3.83 17.95 4.28
C LYS A 63 -4.90 18.22 5.33
N LYS A 64 -5.83 17.27 5.54
CA LYS A 64 -6.98 17.48 6.44
C LYS A 64 -6.65 17.24 7.91
N TYR A 65 -5.94 16.16 8.21
CA TYR A 65 -5.74 15.68 9.59
C TYR A 65 -4.35 15.96 10.15
N LYS A 66 -3.38 16.31 9.29
CA LYS A 66 -1.99 16.62 9.69
C LYS A 66 -1.42 15.47 10.54
N ASN A 67 -1.09 15.74 11.80
CA ASN A 67 -0.51 14.78 12.76
C ASN A 67 -1.56 14.13 13.68
N SER A 68 -2.86 14.38 13.47
CA SER A 68 -3.92 13.80 14.31
C SER A 68 -4.11 12.30 14.08
N ILE A 69 -3.62 11.76 12.97
CA ILE A 69 -3.66 10.34 12.66
C ILE A 69 -2.47 9.96 11.76
N GLY A 70 -1.81 8.87 12.10
CA GLY A 70 -0.73 8.30 11.29
C GLY A 70 -1.29 7.55 10.07
N ILE A 71 -0.48 7.47 9.03
CA ILE A 71 -0.81 6.77 7.78
C ILE A 71 0.17 5.64 7.55
N MET A 72 -0.33 4.42 7.48
CA MET A 72 0.38 3.26 6.98
C MET A 72 -0.11 2.93 5.57
N SER A 73 0.80 2.64 4.65
CA SER A 73 0.43 2.26 3.29
C SER A 73 1.06 0.93 2.90
N ASP A 74 0.26 0.11 2.25
CA ASP A 74 0.70 -1.17 1.69
C ASP A 74 1.67 -0.95 0.52
N VAL A 75 2.72 -1.78 0.45
CA VAL A 75 3.69 -1.81 -0.65
C VAL A 75 3.73 -3.22 -1.22
N ALA A 76 3.09 -3.40 -2.36
CA ALA A 76 3.01 -4.64 -3.13
C ALA A 76 2.49 -4.33 -4.54
N LEU A 77 2.62 -5.24 -5.49
CA LEU A 77 2.19 -5.01 -6.87
C LEU A 77 0.84 -5.68 -7.21
N ASP A 78 0.33 -6.61 -6.41
CA ASP A 78 -0.93 -7.31 -6.68
C ASP A 78 -2.14 -6.40 -6.90
N PRO A 79 -2.29 -5.21 -6.23
CA PRO A 79 -3.36 -4.30 -6.56
C PRO A 79 -3.26 -3.67 -7.96
N TYR A 80 -2.08 -3.71 -8.57
CA TYR A 80 -1.74 -2.97 -9.80
C TYR A 80 -1.42 -3.90 -10.98
N THR A 81 -1.11 -5.18 -10.73
CA THR A 81 -0.83 -6.15 -11.79
C THR A 81 -2.09 -6.76 -12.37
N SER A 82 -2.08 -7.04 -13.68
CA SER A 82 -3.18 -7.71 -14.39
C SER A 82 -3.34 -9.17 -13.98
N HIS A 83 -2.25 -9.83 -13.59
CA HIS A 83 -2.20 -11.22 -13.15
C HIS A 83 -2.46 -11.39 -11.63
N GLY A 84 -2.53 -10.28 -10.86
CA GLY A 84 -2.85 -10.31 -9.42
C GLY A 84 -1.74 -10.85 -8.52
N HIS A 85 -0.50 -11.00 -9.02
CA HIS A 85 0.66 -11.38 -8.21
C HIS A 85 1.37 -10.12 -7.68
N ASP A 86 1.96 -10.22 -6.50
CA ASP A 86 2.68 -9.15 -5.81
C ASP A 86 4.12 -8.93 -6.33
N GLY A 87 4.58 -9.74 -7.29
CA GLY A 87 5.84 -9.59 -8.00
C GLY A 87 5.69 -9.61 -9.51
N LEU A 88 6.69 -9.11 -10.22
CA LEU A 88 6.77 -9.18 -11.68
C LEU A 88 6.89 -10.62 -12.14
N LEU A 89 6.16 -10.97 -13.20
CA LEU A 89 6.20 -12.30 -13.81
C LEU A 89 6.88 -12.26 -15.19
N SER A 90 7.78 -13.21 -15.43
CA SER A 90 8.32 -13.48 -16.76
C SER A 90 8.44 -14.98 -16.97
N LYS A 91 7.84 -15.49 -18.06
CA LYS A 91 7.88 -16.92 -18.42
C LYS A 91 7.52 -17.84 -17.24
N GLY A 92 6.51 -17.46 -16.44
CA GLY A 92 6.04 -18.22 -15.29
C GLY A 92 6.94 -18.15 -14.04
N LYS A 93 7.97 -17.30 -14.04
CA LYS A 93 8.85 -17.08 -12.89
C LYS A 93 8.69 -15.66 -12.35
N ILE A 94 8.77 -15.55 -11.02
CA ILE A 94 8.79 -14.26 -10.33
C ILE A 94 10.20 -13.68 -10.44
N LEU A 95 10.29 -12.42 -10.84
CA LEU A 95 11.53 -11.66 -10.94
C LEU A 95 11.76 -10.90 -9.64
N ASN A 96 12.47 -11.52 -8.68
CA ASN A 96 12.68 -10.95 -7.34
C ASN A 96 13.31 -9.56 -7.39
N ASP A 97 14.50 -9.44 -7.97
CA ASP A 97 15.31 -8.23 -7.91
C ASP A 97 14.69 -7.06 -8.69
N GLU A 98 14.05 -7.37 -9.82
CA GLU A 98 13.31 -6.37 -10.61
C GLU A 98 12.08 -5.88 -9.84
N THR A 99 11.40 -6.77 -9.14
CA THR A 99 10.28 -6.40 -8.28
C THR A 99 10.74 -5.50 -7.13
N VAL A 100 11.82 -5.87 -6.43
CA VAL A 100 12.38 -5.06 -5.33
C VAL A 100 12.69 -3.63 -5.79
N LYS A 101 13.21 -3.44 -7.01
CA LYS A 101 13.46 -2.09 -7.57
C LYS A 101 12.19 -1.26 -7.71
N ILE A 102 11.06 -1.89 -8.05
CA ILE A 102 9.76 -1.20 -8.14
C ILE A 102 9.23 -0.90 -6.74
N LEU A 103 9.32 -1.85 -5.81
CA LEU A 103 8.87 -1.65 -4.43
C LEU A 103 9.63 -0.51 -3.73
N ILE A 104 10.94 -0.34 -4.02
CA ILE A 104 11.72 0.81 -3.55
C ILE A 104 11.13 2.11 -4.07
N LYS A 105 10.85 2.21 -5.38
CA LYS A 105 10.27 3.42 -5.98
C LYS A 105 8.88 3.72 -5.43
N GLN A 106 8.05 2.69 -5.27
CA GLN A 106 6.71 2.80 -4.67
C GLN A 106 6.80 3.32 -3.23
N SER A 107 7.75 2.79 -2.44
CA SER A 107 7.98 3.22 -1.06
C SER A 107 8.42 4.68 -0.97
N LEU A 108 9.34 5.10 -1.84
CA LEU A 108 9.79 6.50 -1.90
C LEU A 108 8.65 7.43 -2.29
N LEU A 109 7.88 7.08 -3.31
CA LEU A 109 6.72 7.85 -3.75
C LEU A 109 5.70 8.02 -2.62
N GLN A 110 5.37 6.95 -1.90
CA GLN A 110 4.43 7.02 -0.77
C GLN A 110 4.98 7.88 0.38
N ALA A 111 6.30 7.80 0.66
CA ALA A 111 6.97 8.64 1.65
C ALA A 111 6.92 10.14 1.24
N GLU A 112 7.16 10.46 -0.02
CA GLU A 112 7.05 11.81 -0.60
C GLU A 112 5.62 12.38 -0.46
N MET A 113 4.60 11.53 -0.61
CA MET A 113 3.19 11.91 -0.39
C MET A 113 2.85 12.15 1.08
N GLY A 114 3.73 11.76 2.02
CA GLY A 114 3.57 11.98 3.45
C GLY A 114 3.13 10.74 4.25
N CYS A 115 3.36 9.53 3.74
CA CYS A 115 3.13 8.30 4.49
C CYS A 115 4.08 8.19 5.69
N ASP A 116 3.58 7.78 6.85
CA ASP A 116 4.39 7.65 8.07
C ASP A 116 4.99 6.25 8.20
N VAL A 117 4.32 5.22 7.68
CA VAL A 117 4.75 3.83 7.76
C VAL A 117 4.59 3.14 6.41
N ILE A 118 5.69 2.65 5.89
CA ILE A 118 5.74 1.81 4.68
C ILE A 118 5.58 0.35 5.11
N SER A 119 4.63 -0.36 4.52
CA SER A 119 4.25 -1.71 4.95
C SER A 119 4.36 -2.73 3.79
N PRO A 120 5.58 -3.23 3.49
CA PRO A 120 5.77 -4.19 2.40
C PRO A 120 5.11 -5.52 2.71
N SER A 121 4.02 -5.81 2.03
CA SER A 121 3.23 -7.04 2.19
C SER A 121 3.51 -8.11 1.12
N ASP A 122 4.35 -7.78 0.16
CA ASP A 122 4.90 -8.73 -0.81
C ASP A 122 5.84 -9.75 -0.14
N MET A 123 6.32 -10.71 -0.92
CA MET A 123 7.17 -11.81 -0.43
C MET A 123 8.56 -11.84 -1.09
N MET A 124 9.04 -10.70 -1.61
CA MET A 124 10.36 -10.64 -2.26
C MET A 124 11.49 -10.66 -1.22
N ASP A 125 12.54 -11.42 -1.52
CA ASP A 125 13.72 -11.49 -0.68
C ASP A 125 14.52 -10.18 -0.68
N GLY A 126 15.02 -9.78 0.49
CA GLY A 126 15.89 -8.62 0.66
C GLY A 126 15.19 -7.24 0.61
N ARG A 127 13.88 -7.18 0.30
CA ARG A 127 13.12 -5.94 0.12
C ARG A 127 13.20 -4.97 1.28
N ILE A 128 13.13 -5.46 2.51
CA ILE A 128 13.10 -4.61 3.71
C ILE A 128 14.39 -3.80 3.87
N GLY A 129 15.53 -4.48 3.73
CA GLY A 129 16.85 -3.83 3.80
C GLY A 129 17.05 -2.80 2.69
N GLU A 130 16.67 -3.14 1.46
CA GLU A 130 16.81 -2.23 0.32
C GLU A 130 15.84 -1.04 0.41
N ILE A 131 14.59 -1.22 0.84
CA ILE A 131 13.66 -0.12 1.08
C ILE A 131 14.22 0.81 2.16
N ARG A 132 14.67 0.28 3.32
CA ARG A 132 15.23 1.10 4.41
C ARG A 132 16.41 1.93 3.94
N LYS A 133 17.38 1.30 3.28
CA LYS A 133 18.56 1.96 2.72
C LYS A 133 18.20 3.11 1.77
N ASN A 134 17.20 2.92 0.92
CA ASN A 134 16.80 3.94 -0.03
C ASN A 134 15.99 5.07 0.63
N LEU A 135 15.12 4.77 1.59
CA LEU A 135 14.43 5.79 2.39
C LEU A 135 15.45 6.68 3.13
N ASP A 136 16.46 6.09 3.78
CA ASP A 136 17.51 6.82 4.49
C ASP A 136 18.33 7.72 3.55
N LYS A 137 18.69 7.18 2.38
CA LYS A 137 19.44 7.94 1.36
C LYS A 137 18.67 9.14 0.84
N ASN A 138 17.35 9.08 0.81
CA ASN A 138 16.46 10.15 0.35
C ASN A 138 15.92 11.01 1.52
N ASN A 139 16.54 10.96 2.70
CA ASN A 139 16.20 11.73 3.90
C ASN A 139 14.84 11.38 4.55
N PHE A 140 14.25 10.23 4.24
CA PHE A 140 13.05 9.72 4.89
C PHE A 140 13.39 8.83 6.11
N LYS A 141 14.30 9.29 6.98
CA LYS A 141 14.79 8.52 8.14
C LYS A 141 13.70 8.22 9.17
N ASP A 142 12.73 9.13 9.31
CA ASP A 142 11.64 9.01 10.27
C ASP A 142 10.47 8.15 9.75
N VAL A 143 10.43 7.84 8.45
CA VAL A 143 9.45 6.93 7.88
C VAL A 143 9.74 5.52 8.35
N GLN A 144 8.80 4.92 9.07
CA GLN A 144 8.94 3.58 9.62
C GLN A 144 8.65 2.51 8.58
N ILE A 145 9.13 1.29 8.83
CA ILE A 145 8.78 0.11 8.03
C ILE A 145 8.11 -0.93 8.93
N LEU A 146 6.89 -1.31 8.57
CA LEU A 146 6.21 -2.46 9.16
C LEU A 146 6.39 -3.66 8.23
N SER A 147 7.32 -4.55 8.58
CA SER A 147 7.62 -5.74 7.79
C SER A 147 6.61 -6.85 8.05
N TYR A 148 5.96 -7.33 7.00
CA TYR A 148 5.20 -8.58 7.07
C TYR A 148 6.17 -9.76 7.09
N ALA A 149 6.38 -10.36 8.27
CA ALA A 149 7.27 -11.50 8.43
C ALA A 149 6.60 -12.84 8.17
N VAL A 150 5.29 -12.95 8.51
CA VAL A 150 4.49 -14.17 8.32
C VAL A 150 3.07 -13.80 7.90
N LYS A 151 2.57 -14.48 6.87
CA LYS A 151 1.18 -14.41 6.43
C LYS A 151 0.52 -15.77 6.59
N TYR A 152 -0.46 -15.87 7.48
CA TYR A 152 -1.23 -17.09 7.67
C TYR A 152 -2.46 -17.11 6.76
N ALA A 153 -2.74 -18.24 6.13
CA ALA A 153 -3.97 -18.48 5.39
C ALA A 153 -5.15 -18.69 6.35
N SER A 154 -5.55 -17.61 7.05
CA SER A 154 -6.70 -17.62 7.96
C SER A 154 -8.02 -17.54 7.20
N SER A 155 -9.13 -17.76 7.90
CA SER A 155 -10.49 -17.61 7.33
C SER A 155 -10.81 -16.17 6.85
N PHE A 156 -10.05 -15.17 7.29
CA PHE A 156 -10.20 -13.78 6.83
C PHE A 156 -9.42 -13.49 5.55
N TYR A 157 -8.42 -14.30 5.18
CA TYR A 157 -7.53 -14.03 4.05
C TYR A 157 -8.25 -14.00 2.69
N GLY A 158 -9.11 -14.98 2.43
CA GLY A 158 -9.91 -15.04 1.20
C GLY A 158 -10.87 -13.84 1.04
N PRO A 159 -11.70 -13.53 2.06
CA PRO A 159 -12.55 -12.34 2.05
C PRO A 159 -11.79 -11.03 1.85
N PHE A 160 -10.61 -10.87 2.44
CA PHE A 160 -9.75 -9.70 2.25
C PHE A 160 -9.28 -9.56 0.80
N ARG A 161 -8.78 -10.64 0.18
CA ARG A 161 -8.39 -10.63 -1.25
C ARG A 161 -9.54 -10.17 -2.16
N ASN A 162 -10.73 -10.67 -1.92
CA ASN A 162 -11.92 -10.24 -2.65
C ASN A 162 -12.25 -8.75 -2.44
N ALA A 163 -11.97 -8.21 -1.25
CA ALA A 163 -12.21 -6.80 -0.94
C ALA A 163 -11.25 -5.86 -1.68
N VAL A 164 -9.98 -6.24 -1.85
CA VAL A 164 -8.99 -5.44 -2.59
C VAL A 164 -8.94 -5.76 -4.08
N GLY A 165 -9.54 -6.85 -4.52
CA GLY A 165 -9.64 -7.23 -5.94
C GLY A 165 -8.32 -7.81 -6.48
N SER A 166 -7.59 -8.54 -5.64
CA SER A 166 -6.35 -9.25 -5.99
C SER A 166 -6.60 -10.76 -6.08
#